data_b4f2449da44db3319c22b868ac9c91f2
#
_entry.id   b4f2449da44db3319c22b868ac9c91f2
#
_cell.length_a   1.000
_cell.length_b   1.000
_cell.length_c   1.000
_cell.angle_alpha   90.00
_cell.angle_beta   90.00
_cell.angle_gamma   90.00
#
_symmetry.space_group_name_H-M   'P 1'
#
loop_
_entity.id
_entity.type
_entity.pdbx_description
1 polymer ?
#
loop_
_entity_poly.entity_id
_entity_poly.type
_entity_poly.pdbx_seq_one_letter_code
_entity_poly.pdbx_strand_id
1 'polypeptide(L)'
;MRKPIGNVRVAIVKLAVLCGLLAAGPAAPADQAAGDGWSSAAPREEISPKFSRRDDGGRDGKGVLAIQAGGREGVHGCWTRTFGVTGGTWYRFEAFRKAAGVDCPRRCVFATIEWRDADGKRVPFGEPLVRGYLERARPPAGPEYPADEETSDGWTRVAGTYLAPPKATQARVDLYLLETPGSVQWSQISFVQTQPPAPRKVRLAAVHYRPNGGKTAADNCRQFIPLIAKAAEQKADLVVLGEVVPSACRAGKPADVAESVPGESTKFFADLARKHRLHIVFSLYERDKHLVYNTAVLLGPGGELIGKYRKVTLPTSEVESGVTCGRDYGVFQTAIGKIGMMI
;
A
#
# COMPACT_ATOMS: atom_id res chain seq x y z
N MET A 1 -6.31 10.89 46.36
CA MET A 1 -5.74 9.57 45.99
C MET A 1 -5.76 9.46 44.50
N ARG A 2 -4.62 9.55 43.82
CA ARG A 2 -4.50 9.37 42.37
C ARG A 2 -4.50 7.87 42.07
N LYS A 3 -5.51 7.35 41.35
CA LYS A 3 -5.46 5.97 40.82
C LYS A 3 -4.31 5.88 39.79
N PRO A 4 -3.52 4.80 39.82
CA PRO A 4 -2.47 4.61 38.85
C PRO A 4 -3.07 4.49 37.44
N ILE A 5 -2.44 5.19 36.50
CA ILE A 5 -2.74 5.08 35.07
C ILE A 5 -2.48 3.62 34.67
N GLY A 6 -3.52 2.93 34.24
CA GLY A 6 -3.46 1.53 33.82
C GLY A 6 -2.35 1.33 32.78
N ASN A 7 -1.70 0.18 32.81
CA ASN A 7 -0.56 -0.18 31.99
C ASN A 7 -0.79 0.12 30.50
N VAL A 8 -0.27 1.25 30.05
CA VAL A 8 -0.19 1.59 28.62
C VAL A 8 0.93 0.75 28.01
N ARG A 9 0.58 -0.23 27.23
CA ARG A 9 1.54 -1.04 26.46
C ARG A 9 1.86 -0.31 25.17
N VAL A 10 3.07 0.19 25.03
CA VAL A 10 3.65 0.60 23.74
C VAL A 10 4.30 -0.64 23.16
N ALA A 11 3.67 -1.22 22.13
CA ALA A 11 4.24 -2.36 21.42
C ALA A 11 5.19 -1.84 20.33
N ILE A 12 6.47 -2.21 20.43
CA ILE A 12 7.45 -2.00 19.36
C ILE A 12 7.60 -3.30 18.61
N VAL A 13 7.19 -3.29 17.36
CA VAL A 13 7.43 -4.40 16.45
C VAL A 13 8.82 -4.23 15.86
N LYS A 14 9.78 -5.03 16.35
CA LYS A 14 11.10 -5.17 15.72
C LYS A 14 10.97 -6.20 14.61
N LEU A 15 10.89 -5.77 13.37
CA LEU A 15 11.02 -6.66 12.22
C LEU A 15 12.53 -6.86 11.94
N ALA A 16 13.10 -7.93 12.47
CA ALA A 16 14.45 -8.35 12.13
C ALA A 16 14.37 -9.44 11.05
N VAL A 17 14.78 -9.11 9.83
CA VAL A 17 15.00 -10.11 8.78
C VAL A 17 16.42 -10.67 8.97
N LEU A 18 16.49 -11.94 9.35
CA LEU A 18 17.73 -12.67 9.50
C LEU A 18 18.20 -13.15 8.12
N CYS A 19 19.25 -12.54 7.56
CA CYS A 19 19.92 -13.02 6.35
C CYS A 19 20.86 -14.19 6.70
N GLY A 20 20.49 -15.41 6.30
CA GLY A 20 21.43 -16.52 6.21
C GLY A 20 22.26 -16.42 4.94
N LEU A 21 23.59 -16.44 5.06
CA LEU A 21 24.52 -16.55 3.93
C LEU A 21 24.38 -17.93 3.30
N LEU A 22 23.88 -18.01 2.08
CA LEU A 22 24.01 -19.17 1.20
C LEU A 22 24.78 -18.75 -0.05
N ALA A 23 25.72 -19.60 -0.44
CA ALA A 23 26.65 -19.41 -1.53
C ALA A 23 25.96 -19.14 -2.87
N ALA A 24 26.53 -18.21 -3.64
CA ALA A 24 26.07 -17.84 -4.97
C ALA A 24 26.21 -19.01 -5.95
N GLY A 25 25.09 -19.50 -6.46
CA GLY A 25 25.04 -20.32 -7.67
C GLY A 25 25.14 -19.44 -8.93
N PRO A 26 25.48 -19.99 -10.09
CA PRO A 26 25.71 -19.22 -11.30
C PRO A 26 24.45 -18.46 -11.73
N ALA A 27 24.66 -17.22 -12.16
CA ALA A 27 23.62 -16.36 -12.70
C ALA A 27 22.97 -17.01 -13.93
N ALA A 28 21.65 -17.13 -13.92
CA ALA A 28 20.89 -17.51 -15.10
C ALA A 28 20.99 -16.39 -16.15
N PRO A 29 21.02 -16.73 -17.47
CA PRO A 29 21.24 -15.76 -18.51
C PRO A 29 20.16 -14.69 -18.54
N ALA A 30 20.61 -13.44 -18.67
CA ALA A 30 19.78 -12.28 -19.00
C ALA A 30 19.20 -12.44 -20.41
N ASP A 31 18.04 -11.82 -20.61
CA ASP A 31 17.36 -11.59 -21.87
C ASP A 31 16.53 -12.75 -22.47
N GLN A 32 15.23 -12.65 -22.20
CA GLN A 32 14.24 -13.11 -23.19
C GLN A 32 13.37 -11.92 -23.59
N ALA A 33 13.46 -11.56 -24.86
CA ALA A 33 12.68 -10.51 -25.48
C ALA A 33 11.16 -10.71 -25.24
N ALA A 34 10.39 -9.62 -25.22
CA ALA A 34 8.95 -9.56 -25.02
C ALA A 34 8.16 -10.32 -26.09
N GLY A 35 8.48 -11.56 -26.36
CA GLY A 35 7.95 -12.37 -27.43
C GLY A 35 7.56 -13.77 -26.97
N ASP A 36 8.40 -14.41 -26.21
CA ASP A 36 8.24 -15.84 -25.97
C ASP A 36 7.54 -16.12 -24.64
N GLY A 37 6.44 -16.90 -24.73
CA GLY A 37 5.72 -17.45 -23.59
C GLY A 37 4.60 -16.59 -23.00
N TRP A 38 4.23 -15.45 -23.59
CA TRP A 38 3.05 -14.70 -23.21
C TRP A 38 1.80 -15.24 -23.91
N SER A 39 0.71 -15.45 -23.16
CA SER A 39 -0.62 -15.81 -23.63
C SER A 39 -1.67 -14.85 -23.08
N SER A 40 -2.75 -14.67 -23.84
CA SER A 40 -3.91 -13.89 -23.38
C SER A 40 -4.84 -14.74 -22.52
N ALA A 41 -5.43 -14.14 -21.49
CA ALA A 41 -6.40 -14.78 -20.63
C ALA A 41 -7.53 -13.82 -20.23
N ALA A 42 -8.74 -14.36 -20.12
CA ALA A 42 -9.91 -13.67 -19.59
C ALA A 42 -10.73 -14.68 -18.76
N PRO A 43 -11.45 -14.24 -17.72
CA PRO A 43 -12.30 -15.12 -16.91
C PRO A 43 -13.43 -15.80 -17.70
N ARG A 44 -13.93 -15.12 -18.74
CA ARG A 44 -14.99 -15.59 -19.65
C ARG A 44 -14.95 -14.77 -20.95
N GLU A 45 -15.48 -15.34 -22.01
CA GLU A 45 -15.38 -14.78 -23.38
C GLU A 45 -16.12 -13.42 -23.49
N GLU A 46 -17.29 -13.29 -22.89
CA GLU A 46 -18.15 -12.10 -23.03
C GLU A 46 -17.51 -10.81 -22.51
N ILE A 47 -16.62 -10.91 -21.55
CA ILE A 47 -15.87 -9.77 -21.00
C ILE A 47 -14.41 -9.74 -21.44
N SER A 48 -14.01 -10.63 -22.34
CA SER A 48 -12.65 -10.65 -22.87
C SER A 48 -12.40 -9.40 -23.72
N PRO A 49 -11.31 -8.62 -23.42
CA PRO A 49 -10.88 -7.54 -24.29
C PRO A 49 -10.23 -8.07 -25.56
N LYS A 50 -9.91 -7.19 -26.50
CA LYS A 50 -9.08 -7.52 -27.66
C LYS A 50 -7.61 -7.50 -27.26
N PHE A 51 -6.89 -8.57 -27.58
CA PHE A 51 -5.46 -8.69 -27.37
C PHE A 51 -4.73 -8.55 -28.71
N SER A 52 -3.61 -7.83 -28.71
CA SER A 52 -2.71 -7.78 -29.85
C SER A 52 -1.25 -7.71 -29.39
N ARG A 53 -0.41 -8.35 -30.15
CA ARG A 53 1.04 -8.35 -29.97
C ARG A 53 1.69 -7.82 -31.24
N ARG A 54 2.71 -7.00 -31.08
CA ARG A 54 3.58 -6.55 -32.16
C ARG A 54 5.02 -6.72 -31.73
N ASP A 55 5.88 -7.12 -32.65
CA ASP A 55 7.31 -7.30 -32.41
C ASP A 55 8.07 -6.00 -32.64
N ASP A 56 7.39 -4.95 -33.10
CA ASP A 56 7.86 -3.57 -33.25
C ASP A 56 7.10 -2.61 -32.32
N GLY A 57 7.56 -1.37 -32.23
CA GLY A 57 6.96 -0.35 -31.38
C GLY A 57 7.28 -0.55 -29.90
N GLY A 58 6.39 -0.08 -29.02
CA GLY A 58 6.68 -0.02 -27.60
C GLY A 58 7.64 1.14 -27.26
N ARG A 59 8.15 1.15 -26.04
CA ARG A 59 9.01 2.23 -25.52
C ARG A 59 10.41 2.24 -26.17
N ASP A 60 10.93 1.08 -26.49
CA ASP A 60 12.28 0.87 -27.06
C ASP A 60 12.27 0.36 -28.50
N GLY A 61 11.09 0.28 -29.13
CA GLY A 61 10.94 -0.24 -30.48
C GLY A 61 11.02 -1.77 -30.61
N LYS A 62 11.14 -2.51 -29.49
CA LYS A 62 11.39 -3.96 -29.49
C LYS A 62 10.14 -4.81 -29.20
N GLY A 63 8.96 -4.20 -29.24
CA GLY A 63 7.72 -4.89 -29.14
C GLY A 63 6.78 -4.41 -28.03
N VAL A 64 5.52 -4.78 -28.19
CA VAL A 64 4.43 -4.36 -27.30
C VAL A 64 3.37 -5.44 -27.19
N LEU A 65 2.87 -5.66 -25.98
CA LEU A 65 1.65 -6.41 -25.67
C LEU A 65 0.53 -5.41 -25.40
N ALA A 66 -0.51 -5.41 -26.22
CA ALA A 66 -1.61 -4.47 -26.09
C ALA A 66 -2.92 -5.19 -25.70
N ILE A 67 -3.73 -4.48 -24.89
CA ILE A 67 -5.07 -4.89 -24.48
C ILE A 67 -6.00 -3.70 -24.74
N GLN A 68 -7.15 -3.95 -25.41
CA GLN A 68 -8.11 -2.92 -25.79
C GLN A 68 -9.52 -3.34 -25.41
N ALA A 69 -10.19 -2.52 -24.63
CA ALA A 69 -11.60 -2.70 -24.29
C ALA A 69 -12.54 -2.42 -25.48
N GLY A 70 -12.13 -1.53 -26.38
CA GLY A 70 -12.93 -1.14 -27.55
C GLY A 70 -14.19 -0.36 -27.18
N GLY A 71 -14.13 0.48 -26.13
CA GLY A 71 -15.26 1.25 -25.63
C GLY A 71 -16.24 0.46 -24.76
N ARG A 72 -16.02 -0.84 -24.52
CA ARG A 72 -16.89 -1.68 -23.69
C ARG A 72 -16.52 -1.52 -22.21
N GLU A 73 -17.52 -1.33 -21.38
CA GLU A 73 -17.37 -1.36 -19.92
C GLU A 73 -17.26 -2.81 -19.39
N GLY A 74 -16.72 -2.98 -18.18
CA GLY A 74 -16.67 -4.27 -17.50
C GLY A 74 -15.78 -5.33 -18.15
N VAL A 75 -14.91 -4.96 -19.10
CA VAL A 75 -13.94 -5.91 -19.66
C VAL A 75 -12.94 -6.35 -18.60
N HIS A 76 -12.46 -7.59 -18.73
CA HIS A 76 -11.46 -8.13 -17.80
C HIS A 76 -10.56 -9.10 -18.56
N GLY A 77 -9.28 -8.78 -18.67
CA GLY A 77 -8.31 -9.67 -19.28
C GLY A 77 -6.88 -9.29 -18.93
N CYS A 78 -5.98 -10.22 -19.17
CA CYS A 78 -4.56 -10.03 -18.96
C CYS A 78 -3.71 -10.77 -19.97
N TRP A 79 -2.50 -10.27 -20.20
CA TRP A 79 -1.40 -11.09 -20.70
C TRP A 79 -0.81 -11.83 -19.53
N THR A 80 -0.56 -13.12 -19.67
CA THR A 80 -0.03 -13.99 -18.61
C THR A 80 1.21 -14.74 -19.07
N ARG A 81 2.18 -14.88 -18.17
CA ARG A 81 3.39 -15.70 -18.39
C ARG A 81 3.86 -16.32 -17.08
N THR A 82 4.30 -17.56 -17.15
CA THR A 82 4.92 -18.26 -16.02
C THR A 82 6.43 -18.33 -16.18
N PHE A 83 7.14 -17.92 -15.13
CA PHE A 83 8.59 -17.97 -15.04
C PHE A 83 9.00 -19.04 -14.01
N GLY A 84 10.07 -19.80 -14.31
CA GLY A 84 10.70 -20.65 -13.34
C GLY A 84 11.43 -19.80 -12.28
N VAL A 85 11.27 -20.15 -11.01
CA VAL A 85 11.93 -19.46 -9.90
C VAL A 85 12.50 -20.43 -8.89
N THR A 86 13.43 -19.95 -8.07
CA THR A 86 13.97 -20.66 -6.91
C THR A 86 13.45 -20.01 -5.63
N GLY A 87 12.76 -20.77 -4.79
CA GLY A 87 12.26 -20.30 -3.50
C GLY A 87 13.39 -19.78 -2.60
N GLY A 88 13.11 -18.73 -1.83
CA GLY A 88 14.10 -18.05 -0.99
C GLY A 88 15.03 -17.09 -1.75
N THR A 89 14.81 -16.88 -3.04
CA THR A 89 15.63 -16.01 -3.90
C THR A 89 14.86 -14.72 -4.23
N TRP A 90 15.59 -13.62 -4.40
CA TRP A 90 15.02 -12.33 -4.76
C TRP A 90 14.85 -12.17 -6.27
N TYR A 91 13.71 -11.64 -6.68
CA TYR A 91 13.38 -11.36 -8.07
C TYR A 91 12.95 -9.91 -8.23
N ARG A 92 13.39 -9.28 -9.32
CA ARG A 92 12.97 -7.95 -9.73
C ARG A 92 12.04 -8.07 -10.94
N PHE A 93 10.86 -7.48 -10.80
CA PHE A 93 9.96 -7.23 -11.91
C PHE A 93 10.11 -5.78 -12.37
N GLU A 94 10.10 -5.57 -13.67
CA GLU A 94 10.03 -4.26 -14.29
C GLU A 94 9.28 -4.35 -15.60
N ALA A 95 8.40 -3.38 -15.85
CA ALA A 95 7.68 -3.21 -17.11
C ALA A 95 7.34 -1.74 -17.30
N PHE A 96 7.04 -1.35 -18.53
CA PHE A 96 6.52 -0.03 -18.84
C PHE A 96 5.13 -0.17 -19.43
N ARG A 97 4.18 0.65 -18.96
CA ARG A 97 2.81 0.68 -19.46
C ARG A 97 2.43 2.06 -19.99
N LYS A 98 1.65 2.08 -21.05
CA LYS A 98 1.02 3.29 -21.61
C LYS A 98 -0.47 3.04 -21.70
N ALA A 99 -1.25 3.74 -20.87
CA ALA A 99 -2.71 3.65 -20.83
C ALA A 99 -3.35 4.81 -21.61
N ALA A 100 -4.49 4.56 -22.25
CA ALA A 100 -5.27 5.57 -22.94
C ALA A 100 -6.76 5.33 -22.70
N GLY A 101 -7.51 6.42 -22.40
CA GLY A 101 -8.94 6.34 -22.08
C GLY A 101 -9.24 5.58 -20.79
N VAL A 102 -8.36 5.68 -19.78
CA VAL A 102 -8.49 5.00 -18.49
C VAL A 102 -8.49 6.07 -17.39
N ASP A 103 -9.61 6.22 -16.68
CA ASP A 103 -9.78 7.26 -15.65
C ASP A 103 -8.92 7.02 -14.42
N CYS A 104 -8.77 5.75 -14.02
CA CYS A 104 -7.97 5.37 -12.86
C CYS A 104 -6.96 4.26 -13.23
N PRO A 105 -5.83 4.60 -13.89
CA PRO A 105 -4.89 3.61 -14.41
C PRO A 105 -4.41 2.63 -13.34
N ARG A 106 -4.13 3.09 -12.13
CA ARG A 106 -3.65 2.23 -11.04
C ARG A 106 -4.67 1.17 -10.61
N ARG A 107 -5.97 1.42 -10.76
CA ARG A 107 -7.03 0.46 -10.44
C ARG A 107 -7.30 -0.49 -11.59
N CYS A 108 -7.24 0.02 -12.81
CA CYS A 108 -7.70 -0.70 -14.00
C CYS A 108 -6.56 -1.34 -14.80
N VAL A 109 -5.31 -0.88 -14.60
CA VAL A 109 -4.13 -1.34 -15.34
C VAL A 109 -2.99 -1.59 -14.36
N PHE A 110 -2.71 -2.83 -14.04
CA PHE A 110 -1.66 -3.21 -13.10
C PHE A 110 -1.05 -4.57 -13.45
N ALA A 111 0.09 -4.86 -12.85
CA ALA A 111 0.70 -6.18 -12.91
C ALA A 111 0.52 -6.92 -11.58
N THR A 112 0.47 -8.25 -11.64
CA THR A 112 0.57 -9.10 -10.46
C THR A 112 1.63 -10.18 -10.64
N ILE A 113 2.21 -10.65 -9.52
CA ILE A 113 3.11 -11.80 -9.49
C ILE A 113 2.56 -12.77 -8.47
N GLU A 114 2.15 -13.95 -8.93
CA GLU A 114 1.62 -15.00 -8.07
C GLU A 114 2.63 -16.14 -7.94
N TRP A 115 3.02 -16.48 -6.71
CA TRP A 115 3.96 -17.54 -6.41
C TRP A 115 3.29 -18.91 -6.37
N ARG A 116 3.81 -19.87 -7.12
CA ARG A 116 3.26 -21.21 -7.26
C ARG A 116 4.31 -22.29 -7.04
N ASP A 117 3.86 -23.48 -6.66
CA ASP A 117 4.66 -24.69 -6.62
C ASP A 117 4.73 -25.39 -7.99
N ALA A 118 5.37 -26.57 -8.05
CA ALA A 118 5.51 -27.34 -9.26
C ALA A 118 4.18 -27.82 -9.85
N ASP A 119 3.14 -27.97 -9.01
CA ASP A 119 1.80 -28.37 -9.42
C ASP A 119 0.93 -27.16 -9.87
N GLY A 120 1.50 -25.95 -9.86
CA GLY A 120 0.81 -24.72 -10.21
C GLY A 120 -0.13 -24.19 -9.12
N LYS A 121 -0.07 -24.73 -7.90
CA LYS A 121 -0.85 -24.25 -6.75
C LYS A 121 -0.15 -23.10 -6.07
N ARG A 122 -0.92 -22.16 -5.51
CA ARG A 122 -0.37 -21.06 -4.70
C ARG A 122 0.38 -21.59 -3.49
N VAL A 123 1.59 -21.11 -3.29
CA VAL A 123 2.40 -21.47 -2.12
C VAL A 123 1.96 -20.66 -0.88
N PRO A 124 2.15 -21.19 0.34
CA PRO A 124 1.92 -20.42 1.56
C PRO A 124 2.99 -19.33 1.75
N PHE A 125 2.66 -18.28 2.50
CA PHE A 125 3.66 -17.29 2.92
C PHE A 125 4.86 -17.97 3.61
N GLY A 126 6.08 -17.48 3.29
CA GLY A 126 7.31 -17.92 3.92
C GLY A 126 7.56 -17.33 5.30
N GLU A 127 6.98 -16.17 5.59
CA GLU A 127 7.16 -15.45 6.85
C GLU A 127 6.25 -15.98 7.96
N PRO A 128 6.68 -15.90 9.24
CA PRO A 128 5.81 -16.24 10.35
C PRO A 128 4.65 -15.22 10.40
N LEU A 129 3.44 -15.72 10.24
CA LEU A 129 2.22 -14.94 10.43
C LEU A 129 2.10 -14.54 11.90
N VAL A 130 1.58 -13.34 12.15
CA VAL A 130 1.21 -12.91 13.49
C VAL A 130 0.17 -13.89 14.04
N ARG A 131 0.53 -14.59 15.12
CA ARG A 131 -0.37 -15.53 15.79
C ARG A 131 -1.58 -14.78 16.35
N GLY A 132 -2.75 -15.32 16.18
CA GLY A 132 -3.99 -14.82 16.79
C GLY A 132 -5.21 -14.85 15.90
N TYR A 133 -5.10 -14.50 14.62
CA TYR A 133 -6.24 -14.51 13.70
C TYR A 133 -6.31 -15.75 12.80
N LEU A 134 -5.22 -16.49 12.62
CA LEU A 134 -5.10 -17.54 11.62
C LEU A 134 -4.43 -18.81 12.19
N GLU A 135 -4.88 -19.27 13.35
CA GLU A 135 -4.24 -20.38 14.07
C GLU A 135 -4.28 -21.75 13.35
N ARG A 136 -5.14 -21.94 12.35
CA ARG A 136 -5.43 -23.25 11.76
C ARG A 136 -4.95 -23.48 10.33
N ALA A 137 -4.60 -22.45 9.57
CA ALA A 137 -4.04 -22.62 8.22
C ALA A 137 -3.14 -21.43 7.86
N ARG A 138 -1.98 -21.71 7.27
CA ARG A 138 -1.21 -20.66 6.59
C ARG A 138 -1.96 -20.32 5.31
N PRO A 139 -2.46 -19.07 5.15
CA PRO A 139 -3.12 -18.70 3.91
C PRO A 139 -2.10 -18.78 2.76
N PRO A 140 -2.58 -19.02 1.54
CA PRO A 140 -1.72 -18.90 0.37
C PRO A 140 -1.15 -17.49 0.30
N ALA A 141 0.09 -17.35 -0.17
CA ALA A 141 0.67 -16.05 -0.44
C ALA A 141 -0.23 -15.30 -1.42
N GLY A 142 -0.63 -14.09 -1.05
CA GLY A 142 -1.31 -13.18 -1.97
C GLY A 142 -0.37 -12.81 -3.12
N PRO A 143 -0.92 -12.34 -4.26
CA PRO A 143 -0.07 -11.83 -5.32
C PRO A 143 0.66 -10.56 -4.89
N GLU A 144 1.86 -10.38 -5.42
CA GLU A 144 2.58 -9.11 -5.34
C GLU A 144 2.00 -8.13 -6.37
N TYR A 145 2.00 -6.86 -6.02
CA TYR A 145 1.52 -5.76 -6.87
C TYR A 145 2.66 -4.78 -7.13
N PRO A 146 3.41 -4.91 -8.24
CA PRO A 146 4.44 -3.94 -8.59
C PRO A 146 3.88 -2.51 -8.65
N ALA A 147 4.62 -1.58 -8.06
CA ALA A 147 4.16 -0.21 -7.91
C ALA A 147 4.45 0.62 -9.16
N ASP A 148 3.57 1.60 -9.44
CA ASP A 148 3.90 2.68 -10.35
C ASP A 148 5.02 3.52 -9.72
N GLU A 149 6.09 3.78 -10.48
CA GLU A 149 7.21 4.60 -10.03
C GLU A 149 7.21 5.95 -10.76
N GLU A 150 7.81 6.02 -11.93
CA GLU A 150 7.98 7.24 -12.69
C GLU A 150 7.19 7.18 -14.00
N THR A 151 6.68 8.33 -14.46
CA THR A 151 6.04 8.47 -15.77
C THR A 151 6.87 9.42 -16.63
N SER A 152 7.31 8.96 -17.81
CA SER A 152 8.02 9.75 -18.81
C SER A 152 7.51 9.39 -20.21
N ASP A 153 7.32 10.40 -21.06
CA ASP A 153 6.85 10.24 -22.46
C ASP A 153 5.55 9.44 -22.60
N GLY A 154 4.68 9.56 -21.58
CA GLY A 154 3.41 8.84 -21.49
C GLY A 154 3.53 7.35 -21.09
N TRP A 155 4.76 6.88 -20.77
CA TRP A 155 5.02 5.56 -20.23
C TRP A 155 5.22 5.61 -18.73
N THR A 156 4.48 4.82 -17.98
CA THR A 156 4.66 4.64 -16.53
C THR A 156 5.51 3.40 -16.29
N ARG A 157 6.58 3.55 -15.55
CA ARG A 157 7.40 2.45 -15.08
C ARG A 157 6.68 1.73 -13.95
N VAL A 158 6.53 0.42 -14.06
CA VAL A 158 5.89 -0.45 -13.07
C VAL A 158 6.94 -1.44 -12.58
N ALA A 159 7.35 -1.35 -11.31
CA ALA A 159 8.45 -2.17 -10.82
C ALA A 159 8.28 -2.59 -9.35
N GLY A 160 8.99 -3.67 -9.00
CA GLY A 160 9.06 -4.18 -7.62
C GLY A 160 10.14 -5.25 -7.47
N THR A 161 10.62 -5.43 -6.24
CA THR A 161 11.60 -6.47 -5.90
C THR A 161 11.04 -7.30 -4.76
N TYR A 162 10.96 -8.61 -4.96
CA TYR A 162 10.23 -9.54 -4.10
C TYR A 162 11.07 -10.76 -3.75
N LEU A 163 10.88 -11.27 -2.54
CA LEU A 163 11.46 -12.54 -2.10
C LEU A 163 10.48 -13.67 -2.43
N ALA A 164 10.89 -14.59 -3.30
CA ALA A 164 10.08 -15.77 -3.58
C ALA A 164 9.88 -16.61 -2.30
N PRO A 165 8.65 -17.00 -1.94
CA PRO A 165 8.40 -17.88 -0.82
C PRO A 165 9.23 -19.18 -0.93
N PRO A 166 9.67 -19.81 0.17
CA PRO A 166 10.60 -20.94 0.13
C PRO A 166 10.16 -22.13 -0.73
N LYS A 167 8.84 -22.33 -0.88
CA LYS A 167 8.27 -23.43 -1.68
C LYS A 167 7.93 -23.05 -3.13
N ALA A 168 8.19 -21.80 -3.52
CA ALA A 168 7.91 -21.35 -4.88
C ALA A 168 8.91 -21.96 -5.87
N THR A 169 8.39 -22.52 -6.95
CA THR A 169 9.15 -22.98 -8.11
C THR A 169 8.73 -22.27 -9.38
N GLN A 170 7.62 -21.55 -9.32
CA GLN A 170 7.03 -20.79 -10.43
C GLN A 170 6.54 -19.44 -9.95
N ALA A 171 6.65 -18.42 -10.80
CA ALA A 171 6.01 -17.12 -10.67
C ALA A 171 5.13 -16.86 -11.88
N ARG A 172 3.79 -16.76 -11.71
CA ARG A 172 2.90 -16.31 -12.74
C ARG A 172 2.81 -14.79 -12.70
N VAL A 173 3.17 -14.16 -13.80
CA VAL A 173 3.04 -12.72 -14.00
C VAL A 173 1.85 -12.45 -14.89
N ASP A 174 0.93 -11.62 -14.40
CA ASP A 174 -0.27 -11.21 -15.14
C ASP A 174 -0.24 -9.68 -15.33
N LEU A 175 -0.51 -9.20 -16.56
CA LEU A 175 -0.56 -7.80 -16.94
C LEU A 175 -1.99 -7.45 -17.33
N TYR A 176 -2.69 -6.73 -16.47
CA TYR A 176 -4.13 -6.54 -16.54
C TYR A 176 -4.59 -5.28 -17.29
N LEU A 177 -5.76 -5.40 -17.93
CA LEU A 177 -6.73 -4.34 -18.19
C LEU A 177 -8.09 -4.82 -17.71
N LEU A 178 -8.73 -4.07 -16.81
CA LEU A 178 -10.05 -4.41 -16.31
C LEU A 178 -10.88 -3.18 -15.93
N GLU A 179 -12.22 -3.33 -15.98
CA GLU A 179 -13.19 -2.33 -15.53
C GLU A 179 -13.03 -0.93 -16.16
N THR A 180 -12.58 -0.86 -17.42
CA THR A 180 -12.37 0.41 -18.15
C THR A 180 -12.68 0.24 -19.62
N PRO A 181 -13.25 1.26 -20.31
CA PRO A 181 -13.44 1.24 -21.75
C PRO A 181 -12.16 1.49 -22.55
N GLY A 182 -11.06 1.80 -21.88
CA GLY A 182 -9.79 2.22 -22.45
C GLY A 182 -8.90 1.11 -23.00
N SER A 183 -7.62 1.38 -23.04
CA SER A 183 -6.60 0.45 -23.54
C SER A 183 -5.28 0.60 -22.78
N VAL A 184 -4.43 -0.42 -22.86
CA VAL A 184 -3.05 -0.39 -22.36
C VAL A 184 -2.10 -1.05 -23.34
N GLN A 185 -0.88 -0.52 -23.37
CA GLN A 185 0.28 -1.14 -24.00
C GLN A 185 1.32 -1.43 -22.92
N TRP A 186 1.89 -2.63 -22.92
CA TRP A 186 2.98 -3.07 -22.07
C TRP A 186 4.24 -3.30 -22.91
N SER A 187 5.39 -2.81 -22.46
CA SER A 187 6.66 -2.91 -23.17
C SER A 187 7.82 -3.10 -22.17
N GLN A 188 8.97 -3.58 -22.62
CA GLN A 188 10.17 -3.79 -21.81
C GLN A 188 9.88 -4.60 -20.53
N ILE A 189 9.19 -5.73 -20.69
CA ILE A 189 8.77 -6.56 -19.55
C ILE A 189 9.93 -7.47 -19.17
N SER A 190 10.37 -7.40 -17.92
CA SER A 190 11.43 -8.24 -17.37
C SER A 190 11.04 -8.79 -15.99
N PHE A 191 11.43 -10.03 -15.73
CA PHE A 191 11.34 -10.68 -14.43
C PHE A 191 12.59 -11.52 -14.22
N VAL A 192 13.51 -11.02 -13.42
CA VAL A 192 14.87 -11.57 -13.29
C VAL A 192 15.28 -11.75 -11.83
N GLN A 193 16.11 -12.73 -11.58
CA GLN A 193 16.77 -12.91 -10.28
C GLN A 193 17.64 -11.67 -10.00
N THR A 194 17.65 -11.24 -8.73
CA THR A 194 18.41 -10.06 -8.29
C THR A 194 19.01 -10.26 -6.90
N GLN A 195 19.88 -9.36 -6.51
CA GLN A 195 20.37 -9.29 -5.15
C GLN A 195 19.27 -8.75 -4.20
N PRO A 196 19.29 -9.15 -2.92
CA PRO A 196 18.39 -8.57 -1.94
C PRO A 196 18.56 -7.05 -1.90
N PRO A 197 17.44 -6.29 -1.77
CA PRO A 197 17.54 -4.86 -1.58
C PRO A 197 18.28 -4.54 -0.27
N ALA A 198 19.00 -3.43 -0.24
CA ALA A 198 19.67 -2.98 0.98
C ALA A 198 18.66 -2.92 2.14
N PRO A 199 18.97 -3.54 3.29
CA PRO A 199 18.04 -3.57 4.41
C PRO A 199 17.78 -2.16 4.92
N ARG A 200 16.51 -1.78 4.96
CA ARG A 200 16.06 -0.51 5.50
C ARG A 200 15.25 -0.77 6.78
N LYS A 201 15.71 -0.18 7.88
CA LYS A 201 15.05 -0.32 9.18
C LYS A 201 14.22 0.93 9.46
N VAL A 202 12.94 0.74 9.73
CA VAL A 202 12.01 1.78 10.19
C VAL A 202 11.41 1.32 11.51
N ARG A 203 11.41 2.19 12.52
CA ARG A 203 10.78 1.91 13.82
C ARG A 203 9.41 2.56 13.86
N LEU A 204 8.40 1.72 13.98
CA LEU A 204 7.00 2.14 14.07
C LEU A 204 6.53 2.00 15.52
N ALA A 205 5.86 3.01 16.05
CA ALA A 205 5.18 2.97 17.33
C ALA A 205 3.66 3.07 17.11
N ALA A 206 2.91 2.08 17.59
CA ALA A 206 1.46 2.14 17.65
C ALA A 206 1.03 2.48 19.07
N VAL A 207 0.23 3.54 19.21
CA VAL A 207 -0.30 4.00 20.48
C VAL A 207 -1.74 3.49 20.63
N HIS A 208 -1.91 2.42 21.39
CA HIS A 208 -3.23 1.91 21.77
C HIS A 208 -3.70 2.62 23.04
N TYR A 209 -4.30 3.80 22.85
CA TYR A 209 -4.81 4.64 23.93
C TYR A 209 -6.09 5.35 23.50
N ARG A 210 -7.07 5.41 24.37
CA ARG A 210 -8.30 6.17 24.19
C ARG A 210 -8.36 7.29 25.24
N PRO A 211 -8.43 8.56 24.83
CA PRO A 211 -8.55 9.69 25.74
C PRO A 211 -9.75 9.52 26.70
N ASN A 212 -9.58 9.94 27.93
CA ASN A 212 -10.65 9.86 28.95
C ASN A 212 -10.71 11.15 29.76
N GLY A 213 -11.91 11.61 30.06
CA GLY A 213 -12.16 12.80 30.90
C GLY A 213 -11.81 14.15 30.28
N GLY A 214 -11.42 14.20 29.00
CA GLY A 214 -11.19 15.45 28.28
C GLY A 214 -12.51 16.16 27.99
N LYS A 215 -12.58 17.47 28.32
CA LYS A 215 -13.75 18.32 28.02
C LYS A 215 -13.66 18.96 26.65
N THR A 216 -12.46 19.17 26.14
CA THR A 216 -12.18 19.80 24.85
C THR A 216 -11.32 18.92 23.95
N ALA A 217 -11.25 19.23 22.67
CA ALA A 217 -10.34 18.58 21.71
C ALA A 217 -8.87 18.70 22.20
N ALA A 218 -8.49 19.87 22.70
CA ALA A 218 -7.16 20.13 23.21
C ALA A 218 -6.84 19.27 24.44
N ASP A 219 -7.80 19.01 25.34
CA ASP A 219 -7.58 18.14 26.49
C ASP A 219 -7.30 16.70 26.06
N ASN A 220 -8.00 16.21 25.06
CA ASN A 220 -7.77 14.89 24.48
C ASN A 220 -6.38 14.81 23.82
N CYS A 221 -6.05 15.77 22.99
CA CYS A 221 -4.74 15.83 22.32
C CYS A 221 -3.58 15.87 23.32
N ARG A 222 -3.68 16.65 24.41
CA ARG A 222 -2.63 16.73 25.44
C ARG A 222 -2.30 15.39 26.11
N GLN A 223 -3.27 14.47 26.18
CA GLN A 223 -3.05 13.15 26.78
C GLN A 223 -2.06 12.29 25.98
N PHE A 224 -1.82 12.62 24.70
CA PHE A 224 -0.85 11.93 23.85
C PHE A 224 0.58 12.45 23.99
N ILE A 225 0.81 13.60 24.63
CA ILE A 225 2.17 14.16 24.81
C ILE A 225 3.15 13.14 25.42
N PRO A 226 2.86 12.52 26.58
CA PRO A 226 3.79 11.57 27.19
C PRO A 226 3.95 10.29 26.35
N LEU A 227 2.95 9.90 25.57
CA LEU A 227 3.00 8.70 24.75
C LEU A 227 3.89 8.91 23.51
N ILE A 228 3.77 10.08 22.87
CA ILE A 228 4.62 10.48 21.75
C ILE A 228 6.07 10.67 22.23
N ALA A 229 6.28 11.32 23.38
CA ALA A 229 7.61 11.47 23.96
C ALA A 229 8.27 10.11 24.23
N LYS A 230 7.53 9.16 24.79
CA LYS A 230 8.03 7.80 25.04
C LYS A 230 8.38 7.06 23.73
N ALA A 231 7.61 7.25 22.67
CA ALA A 231 7.94 6.69 21.37
C ALA A 231 9.22 7.31 20.80
N ALA A 232 9.39 8.62 20.95
CA ALA A 232 10.59 9.34 20.52
C ALA A 232 11.84 8.88 21.30
N GLU A 233 11.76 8.70 22.62
CA GLU A 233 12.83 8.13 23.44
C GLU A 233 13.27 6.74 22.94
N GLN A 234 12.33 5.96 22.40
CA GLN A 234 12.59 4.65 21.79
C GLN A 234 13.02 4.75 20.33
N LYS A 235 13.30 5.96 19.85
CA LYS A 235 13.76 6.25 18.49
C LYS A 235 12.78 5.76 17.42
N ALA A 236 11.45 5.96 17.64
CA ALA A 236 10.45 5.73 16.62
C ALA A 236 10.62 6.75 15.48
N ASP A 237 10.49 6.26 14.24
CA ASP A 237 10.48 7.09 13.02
C ASP A 237 9.07 7.57 12.70
N LEU A 238 8.07 6.78 13.09
CA LEU A 238 6.64 7.06 12.91
C LEU A 238 5.86 6.62 14.14
N VAL A 239 4.94 7.47 14.58
CA VAL A 239 3.95 7.16 15.62
C VAL A 239 2.56 7.19 15.03
N VAL A 240 1.81 6.12 15.23
CA VAL A 240 0.39 6.01 14.84
C VAL A 240 -0.46 6.10 16.10
N LEU A 241 -1.34 7.09 16.14
CA LEU A 241 -2.31 7.29 17.22
C LEU A 241 -3.66 6.64 16.86
N GLY A 242 -4.64 6.76 17.75
CA GLY A 242 -5.96 6.20 17.56
C GLY A 242 -6.83 6.95 16.54
N GLU A 243 -8.03 6.41 16.33
CA GLU A 243 -9.07 6.99 15.49
C GLU A 243 -9.77 8.15 16.21
N VAL A 244 -10.10 9.23 15.48
CA VAL A 244 -10.81 10.43 15.90
C VAL A 244 -10.35 11.02 17.25
N VAL A 245 -9.04 11.06 17.43
CA VAL A 245 -8.35 11.43 18.68
C VAL A 245 -8.91 12.67 19.37
N PRO A 246 -9.14 13.82 18.69
CA PRO A 246 -9.61 15.04 19.36
C PRO A 246 -11.02 14.93 19.92
N SER A 247 -11.85 14.09 19.33
CA SER A 247 -13.27 13.93 19.68
C SER A 247 -13.57 12.64 20.45
N ALA A 248 -12.60 11.76 20.65
CA ALA A 248 -12.80 10.48 21.34
C ALA A 248 -13.41 10.68 22.74
N CYS A 249 -14.46 9.90 23.06
CA CYS A 249 -15.20 9.98 24.32
C CYS A 249 -15.86 11.34 24.63
N ARG A 250 -15.98 12.25 23.68
CA ARG A 250 -16.73 13.49 23.82
C ARG A 250 -18.18 13.28 23.38
N ALA A 251 -19.09 13.97 24.04
CA ALA A 251 -20.48 14.05 23.59
C ALA A 251 -20.60 14.92 22.32
N GLY A 252 -21.56 14.62 21.47
CA GLY A 252 -21.84 15.36 20.24
C GLY A 252 -21.77 14.48 18.98
N LYS A 253 -22.35 14.98 17.91
CA LYS A 253 -22.27 14.35 16.59
C LYS A 253 -20.93 14.66 15.92
N PRO A 254 -20.48 13.91 14.93
CA PRO A 254 -19.29 14.22 14.16
C PRO A 254 -19.24 15.67 13.67
N ALA A 255 -20.38 16.22 13.24
CA ALA A 255 -20.49 17.60 12.77
C ALA A 255 -20.20 18.64 13.87
N ASP A 256 -20.50 18.37 15.14
CA ASP A 256 -20.31 19.31 16.23
C ASP A 256 -18.84 19.44 16.67
N VAL A 257 -18.02 18.43 16.34
CA VAL A 257 -16.63 18.29 16.77
C VAL A 257 -15.64 18.33 15.61
N ALA A 258 -16.12 18.46 14.38
CA ALA A 258 -15.29 18.48 13.19
C ALA A 258 -14.53 19.82 13.06
N GLU A 259 -13.28 19.76 12.69
CA GLU A 259 -12.39 20.90 12.44
C GLU A 259 -11.78 20.85 11.03
N SER A 260 -11.28 21.97 10.52
CA SER A 260 -10.58 22.00 9.25
C SER A 260 -9.26 21.19 9.30
N VAL A 261 -8.77 20.73 8.14
CA VAL A 261 -7.43 20.16 8.00
C VAL A 261 -6.67 20.97 6.94
N PRO A 262 -5.62 21.73 7.36
CA PRO A 262 -5.09 21.88 8.71
C PRO A 262 -6.02 22.68 9.64
N GLY A 263 -6.05 22.30 10.93
CA GLY A 263 -6.79 22.94 12.00
C GLY A 263 -6.01 22.94 13.31
N GLU A 264 -6.69 23.18 14.44
CA GLU A 264 -6.04 23.29 15.75
C GLU A 264 -5.36 21.98 16.19
N SER A 265 -6.05 20.85 16.04
CA SER A 265 -5.46 19.54 16.37
C SER A 265 -4.31 19.18 15.43
N THR A 266 -4.43 19.54 14.14
CA THR A 266 -3.33 19.35 13.18
C THR A 266 -2.10 20.13 13.59
N LYS A 267 -2.25 21.42 13.96
CA LYS A 267 -1.15 22.27 14.43
C LYS A 267 -0.52 21.72 15.71
N PHE A 268 -1.35 21.30 16.67
CA PHE A 268 -0.89 20.71 17.93
C PHE A 268 0.02 19.50 17.70
N PHE A 269 -0.39 18.55 16.88
CA PHE A 269 0.42 17.37 16.57
C PHE A 269 1.61 17.69 15.65
N ALA A 270 1.51 18.71 14.79
CA ALA A 270 2.61 19.20 13.98
C ALA A 270 3.76 19.75 14.84
N ASP A 271 3.44 20.47 15.93
CA ASP A 271 4.46 20.96 16.89
C ASP A 271 5.14 19.79 17.62
N LEU A 272 4.42 18.74 17.97
CA LEU A 272 5.00 17.54 18.56
C LEU A 272 5.85 16.76 17.55
N ALA A 273 5.41 16.62 16.29
CA ALA A 273 6.18 16.01 15.23
C ALA A 273 7.52 16.73 15.02
N ARG A 274 7.49 18.05 14.94
CA ARG A 274 8.70 18.92 14.85
C ARG A 274 9.60 18.80 16.06
N LYS A 275 9.02 18.89 17.26
CA LYS A 275 9.76 18.78 18.53
C LYS A 275 10.53 17.48 18.64
N HIS A 276 9.91 16.37 18.25
CA HIS A 276 10.47 15.03 18.41
C HIS A 276 11.12 14.49 17.13
N ARG A 277 11.06 15.23 16.01
CA ARG A 277 11.61 14.87 14.69
C ARG A 277 11.13 13.49 14.20
N LEU A 278 9.83 13.21 14.31
CA LEU A 278 9.21 11.95 13.88
C LEU A 278 7.93 12.21 13.12
N HIS A 279 7.51 11.22 12.32
CA HIS A 279 6.22 11.29 11.66
C HIS A 279 5.09 10.96 12.66
N ILE A 280 3.94 11.63 12.52
CA ILE A 280 2.75 11.33 13.32
C ILE A 280 1.57 11.05 12.37
N VAL A 281 0.86 9.95 12.62
CA VAL A 281 -0.44 9.68 12.01
C VAL A 281 -1.49 9.66 13.12
N PHE A 282 -2.58 10.40 12.91
CA PHE A 282 -3.76 10.38 13.77
C PHE A 282 -5.00 10.62 12.92
N SER A 283 -6.21 10.36 13.44
CA SER A 283 -7.41 10.77 12.74
C SER A 283 -8.29 11.71 13.56
N LEU A 284 -9.13 12.45 12.84
CA LEU A 284 -10.09 13.41 13.35
C LEU A 284 -11.33 13.47 12.44
N TYR A 285 -12.41 14.08 12.93
CA TYR A 285 -13.48 14.50 12.02
C TYR A 285 -13.09 15.82 11.34
N GLU A 286 -12.92 15.75 10.02
CA GLU A 286 -12.58 16.88 9.16
C GLU A 286 -13.85 17.57 8.67
N ARG A 287 -13.90 18.89 8.78
CA ARG A 287 -14.90 19.72 8.09
C ARG A 287 -14.30 20.31 6.82
N ASP A 288 -14.93 20.01 5.70
CA ASP A 288 -14.66 20.64 4.41
C ASP A 288 -15.96 21.23 3.86
N LYS A 289 -16.12 22.55 4.01
CA LYS A 289 -17.37 23.26 3.73
C LYS A 289 -18.54 22.68 4.55
N HIS A 290 -19.57 22.13 3.90
CA HIS A 290 -20.72 21.49 4.53
C HIS A 290 -20.53 19.98 4.79
N LEU A 291 -19.43 19.40 4.30
CA LEU A 291 -19.15 17.97 4.43
C LEU A 291 -18.31 17.68 5.67
N VAL A 292 -18.52 16.50 6.25
CA VAL A 292 -17.76 15.98 7.38
C VAL A 292 -17.18 14.63 7.01
N TYR A 293 -15.89 14.46 7.24
CA TYR A 293 -15.17 13.22 6.94
C TYR A 293 -14.47 12.67 8.19
N ASN A 294 -14.33 11.36 8.27
CA ASN A 294 -13.35 10.73 9.18
C ASN A 294 -12.02 10.68 8.43
N THR A 295 -11.04 11.45 8.88
CA THR A 295 -9.81 11.74 8.13
C THR A 295 -8.57 11.39 8.93
N ALA A 296 -7.72 10.51 8.38
CA ALA A 296 -6.35 10.30 8.86
C ALA A 296 -5.42 11.35 8.26
N VAL A 297 -4.55 11.88 9.11
CA VAL A 297 -3.58 12.94 8.79
C VAL A 297 -2.18 12.40 8.99
N LEU A 298 -1.30 12.58 8.01
CA LEU A 298 0.13 12.26 8.08
C LEU A 298 0.93 13.55 8.19
N LEU A 299 1.63 13.70 9.29
CA LEU A 299 2.55 14.79 9.57
C LEU A 299 3.99 14.33 9.45
N GLY A 300 4.84 15.17 8.89
CA GLY A 300 6.27 14.93 8.77
C GLY A 300 7.09 15.45 9.94
N PRO A 301 8.39 15.08 10.02
CA PRO A 301 9.26 15.44 11.14
C PRO A 301 9.59 16.92 11.24
N GLY A 302 9.30 17.72 10.22
CA GLY A 302 9.33 19.18 10.25
C GLY A 302 8.01 19.82 10.69
N GLY A 303 6.97 19.02 10.97
CA GLY A 303 5.62 19.48 11.29
C GLY A 303 4.78 19.79 10.05
N GLU A 304 5.24 19.47 8.85
CA GLU A 304 4.50 19.63 7.60
C GLU A 304 3.37 18.61 7.46
N LEU A 305 2.27 19.03 6.89
CA LEU A 305 1.20 18.14 6.46
C LEU A 305 1.61 17.46 5.16
N ILE A 306 2.04 16.18 5.24
CA ILE A 306 2.45 15.40 4.07
C ILE A 306 1.22 14.95 3.27
N GLY A 307 0.15 14.55 3.96
CA GLY A 307 -1.07 14.13 3.29
C GLY A 307 -2.18 13.72 4.25
N LYS A 308 -3.34 13.43 3.66
CA LYS A 308 -4.52 12.97 4.39
C LYS A 308 -5.24 11.87 3.61
N TYR A 309 -5.97 11.02 4.35
CA TYR A 309 -6.85 10.00 3.82
C TYR A 309 -8.22 10.13 4.46
N ARG A 310 -9.27 10.28 3.66
CA ARG A 310 -10.67 10.29 4.10
C ARG A 310 -11.20 8.87 4.04
N LYS A 311 -11.75 8.36 5.12
CA LYS A 311 -12.28 6.99 5.25
C LYS A 311 -13.27 6.70 4.11
N VAL A 312 -13.00 5.67 3.33
CA VAL A 312 -13.79 5.31 2.14
C VAL A 312 -14.96 4.40 2.51
N THR A 313 -14.73 3.39 3.33
CA THR A 313 -15.77 2.46 3.77
C THR A 313 -16.24 2.87 5.16
N LEU A 314 -17.47 3.42 5.23
CA LEU A 314 -18.07 3.89 6.47
C LEU A 314 -18.95 2.79 7.10
N PRO A 315 -18.86 2.57 8.42
CA PRO A 315 -19.87 1.81 9.13
C PRO A 315 -21.21 2.56 9.13
N THR A 316 -22.32 1.84 9.25
CA THR A 316 -23.68 2.40 9.23
C THR A 316 -23.85 3.57 10.21
N SER A 317 -23.29 3.48 11.41
CA SER A 317 -23.37 4.55 12.41
C SER A 317 -22.73 5.88 12.00
N GLU A 318 -21.64 5.83 11.21
CA GLU A 318 -21.02 7.05 10.66
C GLU A 318 -21.88 7.64 9.54
N VAL A 319 -22.45 6.79 8.67
CA VAL A 319 -23.39 7.23 7.61
C VAL A 319 -24.62 7.90 8.22
N GLU A 320 -25.25 7.29 9.22
CA GLU A 320 -26.41 7.82 9.93
C GLU A 320 -26.10 9.12 10.68
N SER A 321 -24.85 9.33 11.07
CA SER A 321 -24.35 10.56 11.69
C SER A 321 -23.97 11.65 10.69
N GLY A 322 -24.14 11.43 9.39
CA GLY A 322 -23.87 12.39 8.33
C GLY A 322 -22.40 12.51 7.94
N VAL A 323 -21.57 11.49 8.24
CA VAL A 323 -20.18 11.44 7.76
C VAL A 323 -20.18 11.08 6.27
N THR A 324 -19.38 11.78 5.50
CA THR A 324 -19.21 11.58 4.05
C THR A 324 -18.05 10.62 3.78
N CYS A 325 -18.24 9.69 2.85
CA CYS A 325 -17.14 8.80 2.43
C CYS A 325 -16.08 9.52 1.60
N GLY A 326 -14.82 9.12 1.79
CA GLY A 326 -13.72 9.47 0.90
C GLY A 326 -13.79 8.72 -0.43
N ARG A 327 -12.88 9.08 -1.36
CA ARG A 327 -12.83 8.48 -2.70
C ARG A 327 -11.43 8.04 -3.12
N ASP A 328 -10.41 8.43 -2.35
CA ASP A 328 -9.02 8.29 -2.75
C ASP A 328 -8.24 7.38 -1.78
N TYR A 329 -7.30 6.64 -2.35
CA TYR A 329 -6.31 5.83 -1.62
C TYR A 329 -4.92 6.39 -1.88
N GLY A 330 -4.57 7.46 -1.16
CA GLY A 330 -3.30 8.15 -1.30
C GLY A 330 -2.12 7.32 -0.82
N VAL A 331 -1.00 7.40 -1.55
CA VAL A 331 0.31 6.92 -1.10
C VAL A 331 1.26 8.09 -1.11
N PHE A 332 1.88 8.36 0.03
CA PHE A 332 2.68 9.55 0.27
C PHE A 332 4.16 9.19 0.34
N GLN A 333 4.99 9.89 -0.41
CA GLN A 333 6.44 9.73 -0.35
C GLN A 333 6.98 10.44 0.88
N THR A 334 7.77 9.72 1.69
CA THR A 334 8.44 10.25 2.88
C THR A 334 9.90 9.82 2.93
N ALA A 335 10.69 10.41 3.83
CA ALA A 335 12.08 10.01 4.06
C ALA A 335 12.21 8.56 4.55
N ILE A 336 11.19 8.02 5.22
CA ILE A 336 11.18 6.64 5.71
C ILE A 336 10.53 5.66 4.73
N GLY A 337 10.04 6.12 3.58
CA GLY A 337 9.45 5.33 2.51
C GLY A 337 8.09 5.82 2.07
N LYS A 338 7.44 5.03 1.21
CA LYS A 338 6.06 5.28 0.78
C LYS A 338 5.09 4.83 1.89
N ILE A 339 4.18 5.70 2.28
CA ILE A 339 3.18 5.45 3.32
C ILE A 339 1.79 5.55 2.72
N GLY A 340 1.02 4.47 2.82
CA GLY A 340 -0.43 4.48 2.61
C GLY A 340 -1.14 4.51 3.96
N MET A 341 -2.29 5.19 4.04
CA MET A 341 -3.12 5.23 5.24
C MET A 341 -4.49 4.65 4.95
N MET A 342 -5.07 4.00 5.97
CA MET A 342 -6.43 3.47 5.94
C MET A 342 -7.03 3.54 7.35
N ILE A 343 -8.36 3.80 7.44
CA ILE A 343 -9.17 3.77 8.66
C ILE A 343 -10.19 2.65 8.53
#